data_0003626017c832935a193195b88a7586
#
_entry.id   0003626017c832935a193195b88a7586
#
_cell.length_a   1.000
_cell.length_b   1.000
_cell.length_c   1.000
_cell.angle_alpha   90.00
_cell.angle_beta   90.00
_cell.angle_gamma   90.00
#
_symmetry.space_group_name_H-M   'P 1'
#
loop_
_entity.id
_entity.type
_entity.pdbx_description
1 polymer ?
#
loop_
_entity_poly.entity_id
_entity_poly.type
_entity_poly.pdbx_seq_one_letter_code
_entity_poly.pdbx_strand_id
1 'polypeptide(L)'
;MKIAIDTHSHTIASGHAYCTIREMASAAAKKGLQGLAITEHAPTMPGTCHPFYFSNLKVIPRQMSGVEMLFGVELNILDEDGTIDLSEALLKEMDLVIASLHLPCFAKGATKETYTEAYLKVMENPYVNIIGHPDDGRIPVDYEKIVEAAAKYGKILEVNNSSLTP
;
A
#
# COMPACT_ATOMS: atom_id res chain seq x y z
N MET A 1 20.37 6.39 -9.40
CA MET A 1 19.52 5.19 -9.45
C MET A 1 18.35 5.52 -10.37
N LYS A 2 17.94 4.65 -11.28
CA LYS A 2 16.75 4.85 -12.13
C LYS A 2 15.63 3.98 -11.57
N ILE A 3 14.50 4.59 -11.21
CA ILE A 3 13.29 3.87 -10.81
C ILE A 3 12.71 3.22 -12.06
N ALA A 4 12.52 1.91 -12.03
CA ALA A 4 11.96 1.15 -13.15
C ALA A 4 10.45 0.91 -12.99
N ILE A 5 9.98 0.73 -11.76
CA ILE A 5 8.59 0.42 -11.42
C ILE A 5 8.16 1.34 -10.29
N ASP A 6 6.96 1.90 -10.39
CA ASP A 6 6.27 2.54 -9.27
C ASP A 6 5.34 1.50 -8.64
N THR A 7 5.56 1.21 -7.36
CA THR A 7 4.85 0.12 -6.65
C THR A 7 3.72 0.62 -5.75
N HIS A 8 3.54 1.94 -5.59
CA HIS A 8 2.52 2.50 -4.71
C HIS A 8 1.86 3.71 -5.39
N SER A 9 0.68 3.52 -5.93
CA SER A 9 -0.08 4.60 -6.57
C SER A 9 -1.59 4.43 -6.46
N HIS A 10 -2.29 5.56 -6.48
CA HIS A 10 -3.73 5.67 -6.35
C HIS A 10 -4.36 6.34 -7.56
N THR A 11 -5.62 5.98 -7.81
CA THR A 11 -6.46 6.59 -8.84
C THR A 11 -7.71 7.22 -8.23
N ILE A 12 -8.59 7.69 -9.07
CA ILE A 12 -9.90 8.24 -8.66
C ILE A 12 -10.71 7.25 -7.80
N ALA A 13 -10.41 5.95 -7.84
CA ALA A 13 -11.08 4.93 -7.04
C ALA A 13 -10.78 5.06 -5.54
N SER A 14 -9.65 5.62 -5.15
CA SER A 14 -9.28 5.90 -3.74
C SER A 14 -9.93 7.17 -3.17
N GLY A 15 -10.69 7.94 -3.98
CA GLY A 15 -11.44 9.10 -3.52
C GLY A 15 -10.62 10.37 -3.21
N HIS A 16 -9.30 10.28 -3.08
CA HIS A 16 -8.41 11.41 -2.82
C HIS A 16 -7.33 11.60 -3.90
N ALA A 17 -7.34 10.78 -4.94
CA ALA A 17 -6.56 10.94 -6.16
C ALA A 17 -7.50 11.23 -7.34
N TYR A 18 -7.00 11.82 -8.43
CA TYR A 18 -7.86 12.40 -9.45
C TYR A 18 -7.59 11.89 -10.88
N CYS A 19 -6.59 11.01 -11.03
CA CYS A 19 -6.27 10.38 -12.32
C CYS A 19 -6.97 9.02 -12.45
N THR A 20 -7.32 8.66 -13.67
CA THR A 20 -7.76 7.30 -14.03
C THR A 20 -6.55 6.38 -14.20
N ILE A 21 -6.78 5.04 -14.19
CA ILE A 21 -5.72 4.05 -14.49
C ILE A 21 -5.04 4.34 -15.82
N ARG A 22 -5.79 4.76 -16.85
CA ARG A 22 -5.23 5.07 -18.19
C ARG A 22 -4.34 6.30 -18.17
N GLU A 23 -4.70 7.32 -17.45
CA GLU A 23 -3.90 8.54 -17.29
C GLU A 23 -2.61 8.24 -16.52
N MET A 24 -2.70 7.43 -15.45
CA MET A 24 -1.54 6.98 -14.69
C MET A 24 -0.57 6.17 -15.56
N ALA A 25 -1.06 5.19 -16.33
CA ALA A 25 -0.24 4.41 -17.24
C ALA A 25 0.44 5.29 -18.32
N SER A 26 -0.29 6.27 -18.88
CA SER A 26 0.27 7.24 -19.83
C SER A 26 1.37 8.11 -19.20
N ALA A 27 1.16 8.56 -17.96
CA ALA A 27 2.15 9.35 -17.23
C ALA A 27 3.41 8.52 -16.90
N ALA A 28 3.23 7.27 -16.46
CA ALA A 28 4.31 6.33 -16.20
C ALA A 28 5.17 6.08 -17.45
N ALA A 29 4.53 5.86 -18.61
CA ALA A 29 5.21 5.70 -19.90
C ALA A 29 6.05 6.95 -20.26
N LYS A 30 5.49 8.15 -20.10
CA LYS A 30 6.20 9.42 -20.36
C LYS A 30 7.41 9.61 -19.44
N LYS A 31 7.35 9.09 -18.20
CA LYS A 31 8.48 9.10 -17.25
C LYS A 31 9.50 7.99 -17.52
N GLY A 32 9.22 7.08 -18.46
CA GLY A 32 10.09 5.97 -18.82
C GLY A 32 10.09 4.84 -17.80
N LEU A 33 9.00 4.69 -17.03
CA LEU A 33 8.78 3.55 -16.16
C LEU A 33 8.45 2.31 -17.00
N GLN A 34 8.89 1.15 -16.55
CA GLN A 34 8.60 -0.15 -17.15
C GLN A 34 7.35 -0.79 -16.56
N GLY A 35 7.05 -0.48 -15.28
CA GLY A 35 5.89 -0.99 -14.57
C GLY A 35 5.24 0.06 -13.68
N LEU A 36 3.95 -0.15 -13.42
CA LEU A 36 3.13 0.66 -12.52
C LEU A 36 2.18 -0.24 -11.75
N ALA A 37 2.21 -0.17 -10.43
CA ALA A 37 1.21 -0.81 -9.59
C ALA A 37 0.09 0.18 -9.25
N ILE A 38 -1.15 -0.27 -9.40
CA ILE A 38 -2.35 0.41 -8.91
C ILE A 38 -2.73 -0.26 -7.59
N THR A 39 -2.61 0.47 -6.49
CA THR A 39 -2.74 -0.03 -5.12
C THR A 39 -3.71 0.85 -4.33
N GLU A 40 -4.98 0.83 -4.75
CA GLU A 40 -6.02 1.62 -4.10
C GLU A 40 -6.15 1.29 -2.62
N HIS A 41 -6.56 2.26 -1.81
CA HIS A 41 -6.87 2.02 -0.41
C HIS A 41 -7.98 1.00 -0.23
N ALA A 42 -7.79 0.10 0.72
CA ALA A 42 -8.78 -0.88 1.14
C ALA A 42 -10.00 -0.21 1.85
N PRO A 43 -11.12 -0.92 2.01
CA PRO A 43 -12.45 -0.34 2.24
C PRO A 43 -12.65 0.52 3.49
N THR A 44 -11.81 0.38 4.52
CA THR A 44 -11.96 1.18 5.76
C THR A 44 -11.55 2.65 5.58
N MET A 45 -10.73 2.95 4.57
CA MET A 45 -10.37 4.33 4.25
C MET A 45 -11.61 5.10 3.76
N PRO A 46 -11.94 6.26 4.34
CA PRO A 46 -13.08 7.06 3.89
C PRO A 46 -12.98 7.48 2.41
N GLY A 47 -14.06 7.26 1.67
CA GLY A 47 -14.17 7.67 0.27
C GLY A 47 -13.56 6.71 -0.76
N THR A 48 -13.02 5.58 -0.33
CA THR A 48 -12.43 4.57 -1.22
C THR A 48 -13.46 3.62 -1.83
N CYS A 49 -12.98 2.67 -2.62
CA CYS A 49 -13.79 1.70 -3.35
C CYS A 49 -14.26 0.52 -2.49
N HIS A 50 -15.35 -0.11 -2.92
CA HIS A 50 -15.90 -1.31 -2.31
C HIS A 50 -15.01 -2.54 -2.58
N PRO A 51 -14.99 -3.59 -1.73
CA PRO A 51 -14.25 -4.84 -1.97
C PRO A 51 -14.46 -5.46 -3.35
N PHE A 52 -15.62 -5.27 -3.97
CA PHE A 52 -15.91 -5.71 -5.33
C PHE A 52 -14.96 -5.11 -6.38
N TYR A 53 -14.44 -3.91 -6.17
CA TYR A 53 -13.44 -3.30 -7.04
C TYR A 53 -12.19 -4.22 -7.17
N PHE A 54 -11.67 -4.67 -6.04
CA PHE A 54 -10.48 -5.53 -5.99
C PHE A 54 -10.70 -6.88 -6.68
N SER A 55 -11.86 -7.52 -6.47
CA SER A 55 -12.20 -8.78 -7.15
C SER A 55 -12.34 -8.63 -8.66
N ASN A 56 -12.58 -7.41 -9.16
CA ASN A 56 -12.77 -7.13 -10.58
C ASN A 56 -11.50 -6.65 -11.29
N LEU A 57 -10.38 -6.41 -10.59
CA LEU A 57 -9.12 -5.94 -11.19
C LEU A 57 -8.58 -6.89 -12.28
N LYS A 58 -8.91 -8.17 -12.19
CA LYS A 58 -8.53 -9.21 -13.16
C LYS A 58 -8.99 -8.98 -14.60
N VAL A 59 -10.00 -8.11 -14.83
CA VAL A 59 -10.49 -7.79 -16.19
C VAL A 59 -9.69 -6.66 -16.86
N ILE A 60 -8.82 -6.00 -16.12
CA ILE A 60 -8.04 -4.86 -16.61
C ILE A 60 -6.82 -5.39 -17.38
N PRO A 61 -6.50 -4.82 -18.58
CA PRO A 61 -5.32 -5.23 -19.32
C PRO A 61 -4.02 -5.09 -18.52
N ARG A 62 -3.17 -6.10 -18.60
CA ARG A 62 -1.85 -6.13 -17.94
C ARG A 62 -0.79 -5.26 -18.61
N GLN A 63 -1.10 -4.67 -19.76
CA GLN A 63 -0.23 -3.68 -20.44
C GLN A 63 -1.07 -2.50 -20.91
N MET A 64 -0.60 -1.29 -20.59
CA MET A 64 -1.19 -0.04 -21.06
C MET A 64 -0.08 0.95 -21.38
N SER A 65 -0.19 1.62 -22.53
CA SER A 65 0.78 2.63 -22.98
C SER A 65 2.23 2.12 -23.04
N GLY A 66 2.44 0.81 -23.17
CA GLY A 66 3.77 0.18 -23.13
C GLY A 66 4.34 -0.05 -21.71
N VAL A 67 3.54 0.17 -20.67
CA VAL A 67 3.90 -0.07 -19.26
C VAL A 67 3.23 -1.36 -18.79
N GLU A 68 3.95 -2.20 -18.05
CA GLU A 68 3.39 -3.35 -17.36
C GLU A 68 2.55 -2.88 -16.16
N MET A 69 1.31 -3.38 -16.08
CA MET A 69 0.37 -3.02 -15.01
C MET A 69 0.30 -4.12 -13.97
N LEU A 70 0.59 -3.75 -12.73
CA LEU A 70 0.38 -4.57 -11.54
C LEU A 70 -0.85 -4.06 -10.81
N PHE A 71 -1.66 -4.98 -10.28
CA PHE A 71 -2.86 -4.64 -9.55
C PHE A 71 -2.80 -5.20 -8.14
N GLY A 72 -2.92 -4.31 -7.18
CA GLY A 72 -2.77 -4.62 -5.77
C GLY A 72 -3.72 -3.82 -4.90
N VAL A 73 -3.34 -3.71 -3.65
CA VAL A 73 -4.10 -2.99 -2.63
C VAL A 73 -3.15 -2.35 -1.61
N GLU A 74 -3.52 -1.20 -1.10
CA GLU A 74 -2.97 -0.66 0.14
C GLU A 74 -3.98 -0.90 1.27
N LEU A 75 -3.67 -1.91 2.10
CA LEU A 75 -4.46 -2.30 3.27
C LEU A 75 -4.36 -1.25 4.37
N ASN A 76 -5.45 -1.10 5.11
CA ASN A 76 -5.43 -0.38 6.37
C ASN A 76 -5.17 -1.37 7.51
N ILE A 77 -4.14 -1.10 8.33
CA ILE A 77 -3.95 -1.78 9.61
C ILE A 77 -4.91 -1.12 10.60
N LEU A 78 -5.78 -1.91 11.24
CA LEU A 78 -6.92 -1.39 12.00
C LEU A 78 -6.67 -1.33 13.51
N ASP A 79 -5.79 -2.20 14.03
CA ASP A 79 -5.50 -2.34 15.44
C ASP A 79 -4.08 -2.86 15.71
N GLU A 80 -3.72 -2.98 16.97
CA GLU A 80 -2.42 -3.45 17.45
C GLU A 80 -2.17 -4.94 17.17
N ASP A 81 -3.23 -5.73 16.91
CA ASP A 81 -3.13 -7.14 16.53
C ASP A 81 -2.83 -7.33 15.05
N GLY A 82 -2.69 -6.25 14.29
CA GLY A 82 -2.41 -6.27 12.85
C GLY A 82 -3.60 -6.69 12.00
N THR A 83 -4.83 -6.48 12.51
CA THR A 83 -6.05 -6.72 11.74
C THR A 83 -6.09 -5.85 10.49
N ILE A 84 -6.50 -6.43 9.36
CA ILE A 84 -6.58 -5.78 8.06
C ILE A 84 -8.00 -5.85 7.50
N ASP A 85 -8.31 -5.00 6.53
CA ASP A 85 -9.66 -4.76 6.03
C ASP A 85 -10.01 -5.43 4.70
N LEU A 86 -9.20 -6.39 4.24
CA LEU A 86 -9.56 -7.29 3.15
C LEU A 86 -9.31 -8.76 3.51
N SER A 87 -10.11 -9.64 2.93
CA SER A 87 -10.00 -11.08 3.15
C SER A 87 -8.77 -11.67 2.45
N GLU A 88 -8.18 -12.72 3.03
CA GLU A 88 -7.08 -13.47 2.41
C GLU A 88 -7.43 -13.98 1.00
N ALA A 89 -8.69 -14.32 0.75
CA ALA A 89 -9.14 -14.77 -0.56
C ALA A 89 -8.91 -13.72 -1.64
N LEU A 90 -9.11 -12.43 -1.32
CA LEU A 90 -8.81 -11.32 -2.23
C LEU A 90 -7.31 -11.05 -2.31
N LEU A 91 -6.58 -11.13 -1.20
CA LEU A 91 -5.14 -10.89 -1.20
C LEU A 91 -4.38 -11.87 -2.10
N LYS A 92 -4.85 -13.12 -2.17
CA LYS A 92 -4.28 -14.16 -3.07
C LYS A 92 -4.40 -13.84 -4.56
N GLU A 93 -5.35 -12.99 -4.93
CA GLU A 93 -5.58 -12.57 -6.32
C GLU A 93 -4.77 -11.31 -6.70
N MET A 94 -4.09 -10.66 -5.74
CA MET A 94 -3.33 -9.43 -5.96
C MET A 94 -1.89 -9.73 -6.40
N ASP A 95 -1.35 -8.88 -7.27
CA ASP A 95 0.06 -8.93 -7.66
C ASP A 95 0.95 -8.35 -6.56
N LEU A 96 0.42 -7.42 -5.77
CA LEU A 96 1.14 -6.67 -4.75
C LEU A 96 0.20 -6.26 -3.61
N VAL A 97 0.63 -6.47 -2.38
CA VAL A 97 -0.10 -6.06 -1.17
C VAL A 97 0.78 -5.19 -0.32
N ILE A 98 0.35 -3.96 -0.09
CA ILE A 98 0.95 -3.01 0.83
C ILE A 98 0.11 -2.98 2.11
N ALA A 99 0.70 -2.85 3.26
CA ALA A 99 0.00 -2.63 4.52
C ALA A 99 0.51 -1.36 5.19
N SER A 100 -0.40 -0.45 5.51
CA SER A 100 -0.08 0.88 6.03
C SER A 100 -0.92 1.23 7.24
N LEU A 101 -0.38 2.05 8.13
CA LEU A 101 -1.14 2.74 9.16
C LEU A 101 -1.71 4.04 8.60
N HIS A 102 -3.01 4.22 8.79
CA HIS A 102 -3.71 5.44 8.41
C HIS A 102 -4.51 5.98 9.59
N LEU A 103 -4.28 7.25 9.97
CA LEU A 103 -4.95 7.86 11.12
C LEU A 103 -6.49 7.80 11.07
N PRO A 104 -7.17 7.89 9.90
CA PRO A 104 -8.62 7.72 9.84
C PRO A 104 -9.11 6.31 10.14
N CYS A 105 -8.25 5.29 10.00
CA CYS A 105 -8.60 3.88 10.11
C CYS A 105 -8.14 3.23 11.42
N PHE A 106 -7.27 3.89 12.17
CA PHE A 106 -6.70 3.39 13.41
C PHE A 106 -7.28 4.10 14.65
N ALA A 107 -7.19 3.45 15.82
CA ALA A 107 -7.68 4.02 17.07
C ALA A 107 -7.00 5.36 17.40
N LYS A 108 -7.80 6.38 17.75
CA LYS A 108 -7.28 7.70 18.11
C LYS A 108 -6.46 7.64 19.40
N GLY A 109 -5.34 8.36 19.43
CA GLY A 109 -4.48 8.49 20.60
C GLY A 109 -3.61 7.25 20.87
N ALA A 110 -3.39 6.41 19.87
CA ALA A 110 -2.47 5.29 19.97
C ALA A 110 -1.04 5.78 20.26
N THR A 111 -0.27 4.96 20.97
CA THR A 111 1.11 5.27 21.36
C THR A 111 2.11 4.76 20.33
N LYS A 112 3.37 5.18 20.45
CA LYS A 112 4.48 4.65 19.65
C LYS A 112 4.54 3.10 19.72
N GLU A 113 4.35 2.55 20.91
CA GLU A 113 4.37 1.11 21.16
C GLU A 113 3.24 0.42 20.41
N THR A 114 2.01 0.97 20.48
CA THR A 114 0.82 0.45 19.79
C THR A 114 1.01 0.42 18.28
N TYR A 115 1.49 1.53 17.69
CA TYR A 115 1.75 1.59 16.26
C TYR A 115 2.87 0.63 15.82
N THR A 116 3.91 0.51 16.64
CA THR A 116 5.00 -0.44 16.37
C THR A 116 4.47 -1.87 16.36
N GLU A 117 3.71 -2.27 17.40
CA GLU A 117 3.15 -3.62 17.50
C GLU A 117 2.24 -3.95 16.32
N ALA A 118 1.40 -3.02 15.90
CA ALA A 118 0.54 -3.17 14.73
C ALA A 118 1.33 -3.53 13.45
N TYR A 119 2.45 -2.83 13.21
CA TYR A 119 3.34 -3.17 12.09
C TYR A 119 4.02 -4.54 12.27
N LEU A 120 4.49 -4.85 13.48
CA LEU A 120 5.13 -6.15 13.75
C LEU A 120 4.17 -7.30 13.46
N LYS A 121 2.91 -7.16 13.88
CA LYS A 121 1.87 -8.17 13.70
C LYS A 121 1.45 -8.33 12.24
N VAL A 122 1.24 -7.24 11.50
CA VAL A 122 0.85 -7.35 10.10
C VAL A 122 1.95 -7.96 9.23
N MET A 123 3.24 -7.82 9.61
CA MET A 123 4.36 -8.45 8.91
C MET A 123 4.34 -9.98 9.00
N GLU A 124 3.66 -10.57 9.97
CA GLU A 124 3.47 -12.02 10.09
C GLU A 124 2.54 -12.55 8.96
N ASN A 125 1.73 -11.69 8.35
CA ASN A 125 0.84 -12.08 7.27
C ASN A 125 1.65 -12.39 5.99
N PRO A 126 1.56 -13.64 5.45
CA PRO A 126 2.35 -14.05 4.29
C PRO A 126 1.98 -13.32 2.99
N TYR A 127 0.80 -12.73 2.90
CA TYR A 127 0.33 -12.02 1.71
C TYR A 127 0.79 -10.58 1.63
N VAL A 128 1.19 -9.97 2.74
CA VAL A 128 1.74 -8.61 2.75
C VAL A 128 3.15 -8.64 2.19
N ASN A 129 3.42 -7.80 1.19
CA ASN A 129 4.71 -7.70 0.52
C ASN A 129 5.50 -6.46 0.99
N ILE A 130 4.82 -5.33 1.11
CA ILE A 130 5.41 -4.03 1.43
C ILE A 130 4.75 -3.45 2.68
N ILE A 131 5.55 -2.85 3.52
CA ILE A 131 5.09 -1.98 4.61
C ILE A 131 5.15 -0.55 4.09
N GLY A 132 3.96 0.07 3.95
CA GLY A 132 3.81 1.40 3.40
C GLY A 132 4.18 2.48 4.41
N HIS A 133 4.93 3.46 3.94
CA HIS A 133 5.33 4.70 4.64
C HIS A 133 5.49 4.60 6.18
N PRO A 134 6.25 3.63 6.72
CA PRO A 134 6.49 3.54 8.17
C PRO A 134 7.24 4.75 8.72
N ASP A 135 7.75 5.59 7.82
CA ASP A 135 8.46 6.83 8.08
C ASP A 135 7.54 8.07 8.16
N ASP A 136 6.22 7.90 8.18
CA ASP A 136 5.26 8.99 8.39
C ASP A 136 5.44 9.60 9.80
N GLY A 137 5.98 10.81 9.87
CA GLY A 137 6.25 11.50 11.13
C GLY A 137 5.02 11.76 12.02
N ARG A 138 3.81 11.60 11.48
CA ARG A 138 2.54 11.69 12.24
C ARG A 138 2.25 10.41 13.04
N ILE A 139 2.92 9.31 12.71
CA ILE A 139 2.73 7.97 13.26
C ILE A 139 4.07 7.50 13.83
N PRO A 140 4.42 7.87 15.07
CA PRO A 140 5.70 7.51 15.64
C PRO A 140 5.81 6.00 15.85
N VAL A 141 6.93 5.40 15.40
CA VAL A 141 7.22 3.98 15.53
C VAL A 141 8.65 3.73 16.01
N ASP A 142 8.94 2.51 16.44
CA ASP A 142 10.29 2.04 16.72
C ASP A 142 10.92 1.48 15.43
N TYR A 143 11.70 2.30 14.74
CA TYR A 143 12.29 1.93 13.44
C TYR A 143 13.24 0.74 13.52
N GLU A 144 13.96 0.56 14.62
CA GLU A 144 14.87 -0.58 14.77
C GLU A 144 14.08 -1.89 14.75
N LYS A 145 13.00 -1.97 15.54
CA LYS A 145 12.11 -3.13 15.55
C LYS A 145 11.43 -3.38 14.21
N ILE A 146 10.99 -2.31 13.52
CA ILE A 146 10.38 -2.41 12.19
C ILE A 146 11.36 -3.02 11.19
N VAL A 147 12.60 -2.53 11.15
CA VAL A 147 13.65 -3.03 10.23
C VAL A 147 14.01 -4.49 10.53
N GLU A 148 14.18 -4.84 11.82
CA GLU A 148 14.46 -6.22 12.22
C GLU A 148 13.34 -7.18 11.83
N ALA A 149 12.07 -6.78 12.07
CA ALA A 149 10.91 -7.59 11.70
C ALA A 149 10.77 -7.72 10.18
N ALA A 150 10.96 -6.64 9.43
CA ALA A 150 10.93 -6.68 7.97
C ALA A 150 11.97 -7.65 7.41
N ALA A 151 13.19 -7.62 7.93
CA ALA A 151 14.24 -8.57 7.56
C ALA A 151 13.86 -10.01 7.91
N LYS A 152 13.30 -10.24 9.12
CA LYS A 152 12.86 -11.56 9.59
C LYS A 152 11.76 -12.17 8.71
N TYR A 153 10.76 -11.37 8.34
CA TYR A 153 9.60 -11.83 7.58
C TYR A 153 9.72 -11.62 6.07
N GLY A 154 10.86 -11.11 5.58
CA GLY A 154 11.12 -10.87 4.16
C GLY A 154 10.22 -9.77 3.55
N LYS A 155 9.89 -8.74 4.33
CA LYS A 155 9.06 -7.62 3.88
C LYS A 155 9.92 -6.48 3.32
N ILE A 156 9.38 -5.77 2.33
CA ILE A 156 9.97 -4.54 1.80
C ILE A 156 9.47 -3.37 2.64
N LEU A 157 10.35 -2.45 3.00
CA LEU A 157 9.98 -1.19 3.63
C LEU A 157 9.96 -0.08 2.57
N GLU A 158 8.87 0.65 2.51
CA GLU A 158 8.79 1.87 1.70
C GLU A 158 9.52 3.01 2.41
N VAL A 159 10.24 3.81 1.63
CA VAL A 159 10.70 5.13 2.02
C VAL A 159 9.91 6.14 1.22
N ASN A 160 8.97 6.82 1.85
CA ASN A 160 8.05 7.69 1.15
C ASN A 160 8.66 9.07 0.89
N ASN A 161 8.55 9.53 -0.35
CA ASN A 161 9.11 10.83 -0.75
C ASN A 161 8.51 12.01 0.04
N SER A 162 7.25 11.92 0.46
CA SER A 162 6.61 12.96 1.27
C SER A 162 7.19 13.08 2.68
N SER A 163 7.76 11.97 3.21
CA SER A 163 8.41 11.96 4.52
C SER A 163 9.82 12.57 4.49
N LEU A 164 10.42 12.71 3.30
CA LEU A 164 11.75 13.28 3.11
C LEU A 164 11.75 14.82 2.96
N THR A 165 10.58 15.41 2.80
CA THR A 165 10.42 16.87 2.71
C THR A 165 9.92 17.42 4.04
N PRO A 166 10.63 18.38 4.67
CA PRO A 166 10.23 18.98 5.92
C PRO A 166 8.96 19.83 5.79
#